data_fb8a2bbef8aaf9d97259d2b8694b2aa6
#
_entry.id   fb8a2bbef8aaf9d97259d2b8694b2aa6
#
_cell.length_a   1.000
_cell.length_b   1.000
_cell.length_c   1.000
_cell.angle_alpha   90.00
_cell.angle_beta   90.00
_cell.angle_gamma   90.00
#
_symmetry.space_group_name_H-M   'P 1'
#
loop_
_entity.id
_entity.type
_entity.pdbx_description
1 polymer ?
#
loop_
_entity_poly.entity_id
_entity_poly.type
_entity_poly.pdbx_seq_one_letter_code
_entity_poly.pdbx_strand_id
1 'polypeptide(L)'
;MSPKISIFGSSRATPDQPVFRDAVRLGKTLAEAGFTVVNGGYGGLMEATSIGAAEAGGHVIGITAPEVFPDRSGVNSSVTVEEAAETIAGRIARVVDMADATITLPGSIGTLAEFIVSWNSCFVAPLRGDRPKPNIVLGPTWRRLVEQISDEIGADRSLVTCVDSMSEAAETLKTHFGMPGAS
;
A
#
# COMPACT_ATOMS: atom_id res chain seq x y z
N MET A 1 -8.94 -16.97 4.02
CA MET A 1 -8.30 -16.23 2.90
C MET A 1 -7.17 -15.39 3.46
N SER A 2 -6.05 -15.27 2.78
CA SER A 2 -4.93 -14.40 3.20
C SER A 2 -5.37 -12.94 3.17
N PRO A 3 -5.11 -12.16 4.25
CA PRO A 3 -5.42 -10.73 4.23
C PRO A 3 -4.62 -10.02 3.14
N LYS A 4 -5.26 -9.05 2.49
CA LYS A 4 -4.69 -8.28 1.38
C LYS A 4 -4.18 -6.94 1.87
N ILE A 5 -2.91 -6.65 1.63
CA ILE A 5 -2.27 -5.40 2.02
C ILE A 5 -2.00 -4.58 0.77
N SER A 6 -2.71 -3.46 0.64
CA SER A 6 -2.42 -2.51 -0.45
C SER A 6 -1.27 -1.59 -0.08
N ILE A 7 -0.30 -1.49 -0.98
CA ILE A 7 0.90 -0.69 -0.80
C ILE A 7 0.95 0.40 -1.86
N PHE A 8 0.92 1.64 -1.42
CA PHE A 8 1.04 2.85 -2.25
C PHE A 8 2.45 3.41 -2.15
N GLY A 9 3.02 3.85 -3.26
CA GLY A 9 4.38 4.39 -3.25
C GLY A 9 4.83 4.93 -4.60
N SER A 10 6.01 5.55 -4.60
CA SER A 10 6.62 6.17 -5.78
C SER A 10 6.86 5.16 -6.90
N SER A 11 6.43 5.50 -8.11
CA SER A 11 6.78 4.75 -9.33
C SER A 11 8.19 5.08 -9.88
N ARG A 12 8.93 5.99 -9.22
CA ARG A 12 10.23 6.49 -9.68
C ARG A 12 11.42 5.97 -8.89
N ALA A 13 11.18 5.19 -7.84
CA ALA A 13 12.26 4.62 -7.06
C ALA A 13 13.03 3.59 -7.89
N THR A 14 14.36 3.57 -7.75
CA THR A 14 15.26 2.70 -8.49
C THR A 14 16.00 1.73 -7.56
N PRO A 15 16.46 0.56 -8.06
CA PRO A 15 17.09 -0.49 -7.25
C PRO A 15 18.33 -0.05 -6.44
N ASP A 16 19.04 0.98 -6.89
CA ASP A 16 20.21 1.56 -6.21
C ASP A 16 19.83 2.35 -4.95
N GLN A 17 18.58 2.78 -4.83
CA GLN A 17 18.09 3.57 -3.69
C GLN A 17 17.81 2.71 -2.46
N PRO A 18 18.19 3.15 -1.24
CA PRO A 18 17.88 2.43 0.00
C PRO A 18 16.40 2.11 0.17
N VAL A 19 15.52 3.08 -0.13
CA VAL A 19 14.08 2.91 -0.01
C VAL A 19 13.52 1.78 -0.89
N PHE A 20 14.10 1.53 -2.06
CA PHE A 20 13.72 0.40 -2.91
C PHE A 20 14.07 -0.93 -2.26
N ARG A 21 15.29 -1.07 -1.72
CA ARG A 21 15.72 -2.28 -1.02
C ARG A 21 14.91 -2.55 0.26
N ASP A 22 14.53 -1.48 0.95
CA ASP A 22 13.64 -1.59 2.12
C ASP A 22 12.25 -2.07 1.71
N ALA A 23 11.72 -1.59 0.58
CA ALA A 23 10.44 -2.03 0.03
C ALA A 23 10.47 -3.50 -0.44
N VAL A 24 11.59 -3.99 -0.98
CA VAL A 24 11.78 -5.43 -1.26
C VAL A 24 11.68 -6.22 0.05
N ARG A 25 12.38 -5.79 1.10
CA ARG A 25 12.31 -6.46 2.41
C ARG A 25 10.89 -6.44 2.99
N LEU A 26 10.17 -5.32 2.85
CA LEU A 26 8.77 -5.23 3.28
C LEU A 26 7.89 -6.25 2.58
N GLY A 27 7.97 -6.32 1.24
CA GLY A 27 7.20 -7.29 0.44
C GLY A 27 7.47 -8.72 0.88
N LYS A 28 8.75 -9.07 1.07
CA LYS A 28 9.18 -10.39 1.56
C LYS A 28 8.58 -10.68 2.94
N THR A 29 8.74 -9.77 3.90
CA THR A 29 8.23 -9.94 5.28
C THR A 29 6.71 -10.13 5.31
N LEU A 30 5.97 -9.38 4.50
CA LEU A 30 4.51 -9.51 4.41
C LEU A 30 4.11 -10.88 3.84
N ALA A 31 4.77 -11.34 2.78
CA ALA A 31 4.48 -12.64 2.17
C ALA A 31 4.83 -13.80 3.11
N GLU A 32 5.98 -13.75 3.80
CA GLU A 32 6.37 -14.73 4.83
C GLU A 32 5.37 -14.80 5.99
N ALA A 33 4.72 -13.68 6.31
CA ALA A 33 3.64 -13.63 7.30
C ALA A 33 2.28 -14.10 6.76
N GLY A 34 2.18 -14.49 5.48
CA GLY A 34 0.96 -15.01 4.88
C GLY A 34 0.03 -13.95 4.29
N PHE A 35 0.48 -12.71 4.13
CA PHE A 35 -0.29 -11.65 3.47
C PHE A 35 -0.18 -11.73 1.93
N THR A 36 -1.24 -11.30 1.25
CA THR A 36 -1.21 -11.00 -0.18
C THR A 36 -0.86 -9.54 -0.40
N VAL A 37 0.16 -9.25 -1.20
CA VAL A 37 0.53 -7.88 -1.57
C VAL A 37 -0.34 -7.39 -2.71
N VAL A 38 -0.89 -6.18 -2.58
CA VAL A 38 -1.64 -5.49 -3.64
C VAL A 38 -0.95 -4.17 -3.93
N ASN A 39 -0.77 -3.82 -5.18
CA ASN A 39 -0.21 -2.53 -5.57
C ASN A 39 -0.62 -2.14 -6.99
N GLY A 40 -0.05 -1.07 -7.50
CA GLY A 40 -0.37 -0.59 -8.85
C GLY A 40 0.24 -1.36 -10.01
N GLY A 41 0.98 -2.44 -9.77
CA GLY A 41 1.50 -3.35 -10.80
C GLY A 41 2.67 -2.82 -11.63
N TYR A 42 3.07 -1.56 -11.50
CA TYR A 42 4.13 -0.94 -12.31
C TYR A 42 5.49 -0.91 -11.59
N GLY A 43 6.41 -0.06 -12.05
CA GLY A 43 7.76 0.09 -11.51
C GLY A 43 7.85 0.82 -10.17
N GLY A 44 9.08 1.04 -9.69
CA GLY A 44 9.37 1.75 -8.45
C GLY A 44 9.09 0.94 -7.19
N LEU A 45 8.51 1.56 -6.16
CA LEU A 45 8.21 0.87 -4.90
C LEU A 45 7.12 -0.21 -5.05
N MET A 46 6.25 -0.10 -6.07
CA MET A 46 5.32 -1.16 -6.43
C MET A 46 6.07 -2.43 -6.86
N GLU A 47 7.00 -2.28 -7.80
CA GLU A 47 7.87 -3.38 -8.26
C GLU A 47 8.72 -3.95 -7.12
N ALA A 48 9.31 -3.08 -6.29
CA ALA A 48 10.13 -3.51 -5.17
C ALA A 48 9.34 -4.42 -4.20
N THR A 49 8.14 -4.03 -3.82
CA THR A 49 7.29 -4.84 -2.94
C THR A 49 6.81 -6.13 -3.62
N SER A 50 6.58 -6.10 -4.93
CA SER A 50 6.24 -7.28 -5.72
C SER A 50 7.41 -8.28 -5.77
N ILE A 51 8.63 -7.81 -6.02
CA ILE A 51 9.85 -8.64 -6.03
C ILE A 51 9.99 -9.37 -4.69
N GLY A 52 9.96 -8.63 -3.58
CA GLY A 52 10.12 -9.24 -2.26
C GLY A 52 9.05 -10.27 -1.93
N ALA A 53 7.80 -9.99 -2.26
CA ALA A 53 6.71 -10.93 -2.04
C ALA A 53 6.85 -12.19 -2.90
N ALA A 54 7.20 -12.05 -4.18
CA ALA A 54 7.41 -13.17 -5.09
C ALA A 54 8.61 -14.05 -4.68
N GLU A 55 9.73 -13.44 -4.22
CA GLU A 55 10.90 -14.17 -3.68
C GLU A 55 10.54 -15.05 -2.48
N ALA A 56 9.56 -14.65 -1.68
CA ALA A 56 9.03 -15.44 -0.57
C ALA A 56 7.92 -16.43 -0.98
N GLY A 57 7.63 -16.57 -2.27
CA GLY A 57 6.56 -17.43 -2.77
C GLY A 57 5.14 -16.90 -2.51
N GLY A 58 5.01 -15.60 -2.19
CA GLY A 58 3.74 -14.94 -1.91
C GLY A 58 2.97 -14.54 -3.16
N HIS A 59 1.69 -14.18 -2.97
CA HIS A 59 0.83 -13.68 -4.04
C HIS A 59 0.91 -12.17 -4.16
N VAL A 60 0.93 -11.68 -5.42
CA VAL A 60 0.95 -10.26 -5.75
C VAL A 60 -0.16 -9.95 -6.74
N ILE A 61 -1.04 -9.01 -6.38
CA ILE A 61 -2.09 -8.49 -7.25
C ILE A 61 -1.69 -7.09 -7.72
N GLY A 62 -1.58 -6.91 -9.03
CA GLY A 62 -1.29 -5.61 -9.66
C GLY A 62 -2.55 -4.99 -10.24
N ILE A 63 -2.92 -3.79 -9.77
CA ILE A 63 -4.06 -3.05 -10.32
C ILE A 63 -3.55 -2.02 -11.32
N THR A 64 -3.63 -2.34 -12.61
CA THR A 64 -3.15 -1.49 -13.69
C THR A 64 -4.23 -0.57 -14.26
N ALA A 65 -3.84 0.37 -15.10
CA ALA A 65 -4.74 1.18 -15.92
C ALA A 65 -4.06 1.47 -17.27
N PRO A 66 -4.03 0.50 -18.20
CA PRO A 66 -3.31 0.62 -19.45
C PRO A 66 -3.81 1.77 -20.33
N GLU A 67 -5.10 2.04 -20.35
CA GLU A 67 -5.69 3.18 -21.09
C GLU A 67 -5.22 4.54 -20.55
N VAL A 68 -4.90 4.62 -19.26
CA VAL A 68 -4.40 5.84 -18.60
C VAL A 68 -2.88 6.00 -18.77
N PHE A 69 -2.17 4.89 -18.83
CA PHE A 69 -0.71 4.86 -18.90
C PHE A 69 -0.21 4.02 -20.09
N PRO A 70 -0.51 4.44 -21.33
CA PRO A 70 -0.21 3.65 -22.53
C PRO A 70 1.30 3.39 -22.74
N ASP A 71 2.14 4.27 -22.22
CA ASP A 71 3.62 4.13 -22.33
C ASP A 71 4.22 3.15 -21.32
N ARG A 72 3.43 2.58 -20.43
CA ARG A 72 3.91 1.58 -19.46
C ARG A 72 3.78 0.19 -20.07
N SER A 73 4.85 -0.58 -20.01
CA SER A 73 4.99 -1.92 -20.63
C SER A 73 4.21 -3.05 -19.92
N GLY A 74 3.08 -2.74 -19.30
CA GLY A 74 2.29 -3.72 -18.54
C GLY A 74 2.73 -3.86 -17.08
N VAL A 75 2.31 -4.94 -16.42
CA VAL A 75 2.71 -5.24 -15.03
C VAL A 75 4.19 -5.61 -14.93
N ASN A 76 4.79 -5.37 -13.78
CA ASN A 76 6.12 -5.90 -13.47
C ASN A 76 6.07 -7.44 -13.37
N SER A 77 7.20 -8.10 -13.64
CA SER A 77 7.32 -9.56 -13.78
C SER A 77 7.01 -10.35 -12.49
N SER A 78 6.93 -9.69 -11.34
CA SER A 78 6.65 -10.31 -10.05
C SER A 78 5.16 -10.31 -9.67
N VAL A 79 4.30 -9.71 -10.50
CA VAL A 79 2.85 -9.74 -10.32
C VAL A 79 2.30 -11.11 -10.71
N THR A 80 1.53 -11.74 -9.82
CA THR A 80 0.91 -13.07 -10.08
C THR A 80 -0.49 -12.95 -10.70
N VAL A 81 -1.21 -11.86 -10.40
CA VAL A 81 -2.53 -11.57 -10.94
C VAL A 81 -2.61 -10.10 -11.33
N GLU A 82 -2.95 -9.82 -12.57
CA GLU A 82 -3.26 -8.46 -13.04
C GLU A 82 -4.77 -8.24 -13.09
N GLU A 83 -5.20 -7.07 -12.57
CA GLU A 83 -6.54 -6.53 -12.77
C GLU A 83 -6.41 -5.15 -13.43
N ALA A 84 -6.99 -4.96 -14.60
CA ALA A 84 -6.98 -3.71 -15.33
C ALA A 84 -8.20 -2.86 -14.98
N ALA A 85 -7.97 -1.59 -14.67
CA ALA A 85 -9.00 -0.57 -14.50
C ALA A 85 -9.04 0.36 -15.73
N GLU A 86 -10.22 0.81 -16.12
CA GLU A 86 -10.42 1.68 -17.28
C GLU A 86 -10.02 3.14 -16.99
N THR A 87 -10.11 3.57 -15.72
CA THR A 87 -9.86 4.96 -15.32
C THR A 87 -8.94 5.04 -14.12
N ILE A 88 -8.29 6.21 -13.92
CA ILE A 88 -7.48 6.44 -12.72
C ILE A 88 -8.31 6.38 -11.43
N ALA A 89 -9.54 6.90 -11.44
CA ALA A 89 -10.42 6.84 -10.30
C ALA A 89 -10.85 5.40 -9.98
N GLY A 90 -11.21 4.61 -11.01
CA GLY A 90 -11.54 3.19 -10.86
C GLY A 90 -10.37 2.37 -10.31
N ARG A 91 -9.14 2.66 -10.76
CA ARG A 91 -7.92 2.05 -10.25
C ARG A 91 -7.71 2.35 -8.76
N ILE A 92 -7.82 3.62 -8.37
CA ILE A 92 -7.68 4.03 -6.96
C ILE A 92 -8.75 3.35 -6.10
N ALA A 93 -10.02 3.38 -6.53
CA ALA A 93 -11.09 2.70 -5.83
C ALA A 93 -10.79 1.21 -5.67
N ARG A 94 -10.39 0.53 -6.76
CA ARG A 94 -10.14 -0.92 -6.73
C ARG A 94 -8.99 -1.30 -5.79
N VAL A 95 -7.86 -0.59 -5.83
CA VAL A 95 -6.70 -0.88 -4.98
C VAL A 95 -7.00 -0.60 -3.49
N VAL A 96 -7.89 0.34 -3.19
CA VAL A 96 -8.32 0.65 -1.83
C VAL A 96 -9.37 -0.35 -1.35
N ASP A 97 -10.40 -0.64 -2.14
CA ASP A 97 -11.55 -1.44 -1.70
C ASP A 97 -11.19 -2.91 -1.46
N MET A 98 -10.26 -3.47 -2.24
CA MET A 98 -9.88 -4.87 -2.05
C MET A 98 -8.95 -5.12 -0.85
N ALA A 99 -8.42 -4.06 -0.24
CA ALA A 99 -7.46 -4.17 0.85
C ALA A 99 -8.12 -4.39 2.21
N ASP A 100 -7.54 -5.28 3.00
CA ASP A 100 -7.83 -5.45 4.43
C ASP A 100 -7.02 -4.46 5.29
N ALA A 101 -5.89 -3.94 4.76
CA ALA A 101 -5.10 -2.85 5.32
C ALA A 101 -4.31 -2.13 4.23
N THR A 102 -3.83 -0.92 4.52
CA THR A 102 -3.03 -0.15 3.57
C THR A 102 -1.73 0.36 4.18
N ILE A 103 -0.66 0.42 3.36
CA ILE A 103 0.63 1.04 3.70
C ILE A 103 0.95 2.09 2.65
N THR A 104 1.17 3.33 3.09
CA THR A 104 1.61 4.44 2.24
C THR A 104 3.10 4.68 2.45
N LEU A 105 3.89 4.33 1.45
CA LEU A 105 5.33 4.56 1.37
C LEU A 105 5.63 5.96 0.81
N PRO A 106 6.88 6.44 0.85
CA PRO A 106 7.27 7.68 0.17
C PRO A 106 6.81 7.71 -1.29
N GLY A 107 6.17 8.82 -1.70
CA GLY A 107 5.56 8.88 -3.02
C GLY A 107 5.25 10.29 -3.49
N SER A 108 4.42 10.40 -4.51
CA SER A 108 4.03 11.64 -5.17
C SER A 108 2.50 11.86 -5.10
N ILE A 109 1.98 12.72 -5.97
CA ILE A 109 0.54 13.06 -6.00
C ILE A 109 -0.37 11.83 -6.19
N GLY A 110 0.03 10.83 -6.96
CA GLY A 110 -0.73 9.59 -7.11
C GLY A 110 -0.81 8.81 -5.80
N THR A 111 0.30 8.70 -5.08
CA THR A 111 0.36 8.08 -3.75
C THR A 111 -0.49 8.85 -2.73
N LEU A 112 -0.48 10.19 -2.80
CA LEU A 112 -1.36 11.03 -1.97
C LEU A 112 -2.83 10.77 -2.28
N ALA A 113 -3.21 10.65 -3.55
CA ALA A 113 -4.60 10.37 -3.94
C ALA A 113 -5.08 9.02 -3.39
N GLU A 114 -4.27 7.96 -3.53
CA GLU A 114 -4.56 6.64 -2.97
C GLU A 114 -4.69 6.68 -1.45
N PHE A 115 -3.78 7.38 -0.76
CA PHE A 115 -3.83 7.56 0.68
C PHE A 115 -5.08 8.30 1.14
N ILE A 116 -5.45 9.42 0.50
CA ILE A 116 -6.64 10.20 0.88
C ILE A 116 -7.92 9.38 0.68
N VAL A 117 -8.03 8.63 -0.41
CA VAL A 117 -9.19 7.75 -0.63
C VAL A 117 -9.24 6.65 0.43
N SER A 118 -8.09 6.07 0.81
CA SER A 118 -8.02 5.08 1.89
C SER A 118 -8.41 5.68 3.24
N TRP A 119 -7.93 6.87 3.58
CA TRP A 119 -8.29 7.56 4.83
C TRP A 119 -9.78 7.88 4.89
N ASN A 120 -10.33 8.41 3.79
CA ASN A 120 -11.76 8.66 3.70
C ASN A 120 -12.59 7.36 3.80
N SER A 121 -12.12 6.26 3.21
CA SER A 121 -12.76 4.94 3.35
C SER A 121 -12.82 4.49 4.82
N CYS A 122 -11.75 4.71 5.59
CA CYS A 122 -11.74 4.45 7.03
C CYS A 122 -12.73 5.35 7.79
N PHE A 123 -12.84 6.62 7.42
CA PHE A 123 -13.76 7.57 8.03
C PHE A 123 -15.23 7.17 7.82
N VAL A 124 -15.60 6.69 6.63
CA VAL A 124 -16.98 6.31 6.32
C VAL A 124 -17.34 4.87 6.72
N ALA A 125 -16.38 4.02 7.07
CA ALA A 125 -16.60 2.62 7.41
C ALA A 125 -17.67 2.43 8.53
N PRO A 126 -17.64 3.18 9.65
CA PRO A 126 -18.64 3.06 10.68
C PRO A 126 -20.08 3.39 10.23
N LEU A 127 -20.24 4.26 9.23
CA LEU A 127 -21.56 4.61 8.66
C LEU A 127 -22.21 3.41 7.96
N ARG A 128 -21.42 2.41 7.56
CA ARG A 128 -21.86 1.15 6.94
C ARG A 128 -21.91 -0.01 7.93
N GLY A 129 -21.57 0.22 9.20
CA GLY A 129 -21.46 -0.80 10.22
C GLY A 129 -20.14 -1.58 10.18
N ASP A 130 -19.16 -1.12 9.38
CA ASP A 130 -17.85 -1.72 9.27
C ASP A 130 -16.86 -1.14 10.28
N ARG A 131 -15.76 -1.84 10.54
CA ARG A 131 -14.62 -1.30 11.29
C ARG A 131 -13.62 -0.66 10.31
N PRO A 132 -13.03 0.50 10.65
CA PRO A 132 -11.93 1.05 9.90
C PRO A 132 -10.79 0.03 9.80
N LYS A 133 -10.24 -0.15 8.61
CA LYS A 133 -9.06 -0.99 8.39
C LYS A 133 -7.78 -0.27 8.81
N PRO A 134 -6.69 -0.98 9.15
CA PRO A 134 -5.40 -0.35 9.40
C PRO A 134 -4.96 0.48 8.19
N ASN A 135 -4.64 1.75 8.42
CA ASN A 135 -4.17 2.68 7.41
C ASN A 135 -2.86 3.29 7.90
N ILE A 136 -1.74 2.78 7.36
CA ILE A 136 -0.39 3.06 7.85
C ILE A 136 0.32 4.00 6.87
N VAL A 137 1.01 5.00 7.39
CA VAL A 137 1.85 5.91 6.60
C VAL A 137 3.29 5.92 7.11
N LEU A 138 4.27 5.92 6.20
CA LEU A 138 5.68 5.82 6.52
C LEU A 138 6.41 7.15 6.42
N GLY A 139 6.97 7.58 7.53
CA GLY A 139 7.99 8.61 7.60
C GLY A 139 7.46 10.02 7.84
N PRO A 140 8.38 10.99 8.04
CA PRO A 140 8.07 12.31 8.56
C PRO A 140 7.23 13.17 7.61
N THR A 141 7.32 12.94 6.31
CA THR A 141 6.53 13.71 5.32
C THR A 141 5.05 13.41 5.45
N TRP A 142 4.69 12.12 5.52
CA TRP A 142 3.29 11.72 5.69
C TRP A 142 2.76 12.11 7.07
N ARG A 143 3.56 11.96 8.12
CA ARG A 143 3.19 12.42 9.48
C ARG A 143 2.79 13.89 9.48
N ARG A 144 3.62 14.78 8.91
CA ARG A 144 3.29 16.22 8.80
C ARG A 144 2.04 16.48 7.98
N LEU A 145 1.85 15.76 6.86
CA LEU A 145 0.64 15.91 6.04
C LEU A 145 -0.62 15.48 6.80
N VAL A 146 -0.57 14.36 7.53
CA VAL A 146 -1.68 13.90 8.37
C VAL A 146 -2.04 14.95 9.43
N GLU A 147 -1.04 15.47 10.14
CA GLU A 147 -1.22 16.53 11.14
C GLU A 147 -1.85 17.78 10.51
N GLN A 148 -1.26 18.29 9.42
CA GLN A 148 -1.74 19.49 8.75
C GLN A 148 -3.16 19.34 8.20
N ILE A 149 -3.48 18.24 7.53
CA ILE A 149 -4.82 17.97 7.02
C ILE A 149 -5.82 17.88 8.17
N SER A 150 -5.45 17.21 9.28
CA SER A 150 -6.31 17.09 10.45
C SER A 150 -6.60 18.45 11.09
N ASP A 151 -5.58 19.28 11.22
CA ASP A 151 -5.70 20.60 11.86
C ASP A 151 -6.50 21.59 10.99
N GLU A 152 -6.36 21.55 9.65
CA GLU A 152 -7.00 22.49 8.74
C GLU A 152 -8.47 22.14 8.41
N ILE A 153 -8.79 20.86 8.27
CA ILE A 153 -10.14 20.44 7.84
C ILE A 153 -10.86 19.52 8.82
N GLY A 154 -10.26 19.25 10.00
CA GLY A 154 -10.86 18.41 11.04
C GLY A 154 -10.91 16.93 10.70
N ALA A 155 -10.01 16.44 9.84
CA ALA A 155 -9.93 15.00 9.53
C ALA A 155 -9.45 14.21 10.74
N ASP A 156 -10.10 13.08 11.03
CA ASP A 156 -9.76 12.25 12.18
C ASP A 156 -8.43 11.51 11.98
N ARG A 157 -7.36 12.05 12.58
CA ARG A 157 -6.01 11.46 12.52
C ARG A 157 -5.86 10.15 13.27
N SER A 158 -6.79 9.80 14.17
CA SER A 158 -6.75 8.51 14.88
C SER A 158 -6.97 7.31 13.94
N LEU A 159 -7.50 7.57 12.73
CA LEU A 159 -7.68 6.57 11.68
C LEU A 159 -6.40 6.29 10.88
N VAL A 160 -5.28 6.96 11.20
CA VAL A 160 -4.00 6.80 10.50
C VAL A 160 -2.90 6.48 11.50
N THR A 161 -2.18 5.40 11.26
CA THR A 161 -1.01 5.01 12.05
C THR A 161 0.27 5.50 11.36
N CYS A 162 1.01 6.40 12.01
CA CYS A 162 2.29 6.89 11.50
C CYS A 162 3.44 6.05 12.05
N VAL A 163 4.26 5.49 11.17
CA VAL A 163 5.43 4.67 11.50
C VAL A 163 6.71 5.28 10.93
N ASP A 164 7.86 4.93 11.49
CA ASP A 164 9.16 5.46 11.08
C ASP A 164 9.98 4.47 10.24
N SER A 165 9.57 3.20 10.15
CA SER A 165 10.23 2.20 9.32
C SER A 165 9.24 1.21 8.67
N MET A 166 9.68 0.58 7.57
CA MET A 166 8.90 -0.47 6.90
C MET A 166 8.77 -1.73 7.77
N SER A 167 9.76 -2.00 8.63
CA SER A 167 9.70 -3.07 9.62
C SER A 167 8.58 -2.82 10.63
N GLU A 168 8.48 -1.61 11.15
CA GLU A 168 7.41 -1.21 12.07
C GLU A 168 6.03 -1.34 11.43
N ALA A 169 5.89 -0.96 10.14
CA ALA A 169 4.65 -1.15 9.39
C ALA A 169 4.25 -2.64 9.31
N ALA A 170 5.20 -3.52 9.02
CA ALA A 170 4.95 -4.96 8.95
C ALA A 170 4.56 -5.54 10.33
N GLU A 171 5.27 -5.17 11.41
CA GLU A 171 4.95 -5.63 12.76
C GLU A 171 3.58 -5.13 13.24
N THR A 172 3.22 -3.89 12.90
CA THR A 172 1.88 -3.34 13.19
C THR A 172 0.79 -4.21 12.55
N LEU A 173 0.97 -4.61 11.29
CA LEU A 173 0.00 -5.49 10.60
C LEU A 173 -0.01 -6.90 11.17
N LYS A 174 1.15 -7.51 11.44
CA LYS A 174 1.21 -8.84 12.06
C LYS A 174 0.46 -8.86 13.39
N THR A 175 0.67 -7.85 14.24
CA THR A 175 -0.02 -7.70 15.51
C THR A 175 -1.53 -7.58 15.30
N HIS A 176 -1.96 -6.71 14.37
CA HIS A 176 -3.39 -6.49 14.10
C HIS A 176 -4.11 -7.76 13.63
N PHE A 177 -3.48 -8.54 12.75
CA PHE A 177 -4.07 -9.75 12.17
C PHE A 177 -3.75 -11.04 12.96
N GLY A 178 -3.02 -10.96 14.08
CA GLY A 178 -2.61 -12.12 14.87
C GLY A 178 -1.70 -13.07 14.13
N MET A 179 -0.85 -12.54 13.21
CA MET A 179 0.10 -13.33 12.45
C MET A 179 1.37 -13.63 13.27
N PRO A 180 2.04 -14.78 13.04
CA PRO A 180 3.25 -15.11 13.79
C PRO A 180 4.35 -14.06 13.55
N GLY A 181 5.00 -13.64 14.64
CA GLY A 181 6.22 -12.85 14.57
C GLY A 181 7.34 -13.67 13.88
N ALA A 182 8.31 -12.97 13.28
CA ALA A 182 9.52 -13.65 12.80
C ALA A 182 10.23 -14.30 14.01
N SER A 183 10.47 -15.61 13.91
CA SER A 183 11.27 -16.37 14.89
C SER A 183 12.74 -16.01 14.75
#